data_de2578e8c8440da41d71ffe79022198e
#
_entry.id   de2578e8c8440da41d71ffe79022198e
#
_cell.length_a   1.000
_cell.length_b   1.000
_cell.length_c   1.000
_cell.angle_alpha   90.00
_cell.angle_beta   90.00
_cell.angle_gamma   90.00
#
_symmetry.space_group_name_H-M   'P 1'
#
loop_
_entity.id
_entity.type
_entity.pdbx_description
1 polymer ?
#
loop_
_entity_poly.entity_id
_entity_poly.type
_entity_poly.pdbx_seq_one_letter_code
_entity_poly.pdbx_strand_id
1 'polypeptide(L)'
;QTVMVPIKGTLEMDIQHRFGTVDNGKKDAWGIFAPSNIRLGLSYAPINKLFIGAGITKERKQVDLNAKYSLLQQTPDKMPVSISYFGNMVVDARDNSNFRNGVDRLSFFNQLIIARKITNKFSAQVAPGFSWFNNVEAYVDKNGIIQKKMENGHFAISVLGRFRVTEKSAV
;
A
#
# COMPACT_ATOMS: atom_id res chain seq x y z
N GLN A 1 -2.09 -0.17 5.41
CA GLN A 1 -1.73 -1.48 6.01
C GLN A 1 -1.73 -1.38 7.54
N THR A 2 -2.09 -2.47 8.22
CA THR A 2 -2.01 -2.61 9.68
C THR A 2 -0.98 -3.67 10.05
N VAL A 3 -0.53 -3.67 11.32
CA VAL A 3 0.42 -4.66 11.84
C VAL A 3 -0.16 -6.08 11.90
N MET A 4 -1.48 -6.23 11.85
CA MET A 4 -2.16 -7.51 11.98
C MET A 4 -1.95 -8.40 10.76
N VAL A 5 -1.70 -9.68 11.00
CA VAL A 5 -1.70 -10.76 10.02
C VAL A 5 -2.85 -11.71 10.38
N PRO A 6 -3.70 -12.12 9.42
CA PRO A 6 -4.76 -13.07 9.69
C PRO A 6 -4.25 -14.44 10.17
N ILE A 7 -5.12 -15.22 10.79
CA ILE A 7 -4.81 -16.59 11.19
C ILE A 7 -4.64 -17.50 9.98
N LYS A 8 -3.88 -18.58 10.15
CA LYS A 8 -3.71 -19.61 9.11
C LYS A 8 -5.05 -20.08 8.54
N GLY A 9 -5.10 -20.22 7.22
CA GLY A 9 -6.28 -20.69 6.48
C GLY A 9 -7.25 -19.57 6.08
N THR A 10 -7.02 -18.33 6.53
CA THR A 10 -7.86 -17.19 6.11
C THR A 10 -7.62 -16.87 4.64
N LEU A 11 -8.70 -16.85 3.86
CA LEU A 11 -8.76 -16.34 2.50
C LEU A 11 -9.52 -15.00 2.54
N GLU A 12 -8.96 -13.97 1.91
CA GLU A 12 -9.53 -12.63 1.87
C GLU A 12 -9.58 -12.16 0.41
N MET A 13 -10.74 -11.67 -0.01
CA MET A 13 -10.93 -10.97 -1.27
C MET A 13 -11.14 -9.49 -0.95
N ASP A 14 -10.37 -8.62 -1.58
CA ASP A 14 -10.50 -7.17 -1.41
C ASP A 14 -10.83 -6.47 -2.73
N ILE A 15 -11.74 -5.51 -2.64
CA ILE A 15 -12.08 -4.58 -3.71
C ILE A 15 -11.74 -3.19 -3.23
N GLN A 16 -10.68 -2.60 -3.79
CA GLN A 16 -10.25 -1.26 -3.46
C GLN A 16 -10.71 -0.29 -4.54
N HIS A 17 -11.68 0.54 -4.21
CA HIS A 17 -12.15 1.61 -5.07
C HIS A 17 -11.46 2.91 -4.68
N ARG A 18 -10.73 3.53 -5.62
CA ARG A 18 -10.09 4.83 -5.44
C ARG A 18 -10.81 5.85 -6.28
N PHE A 19 -11.33 6.87 -5.63
CA PHE A 19 -11.92 8.03 -6.28
C PHE A 19 -10.82 8.94 -6.86
N GLY A 20 -11.21 9.92 -7.67
CA GLY A 20 -10.30 10.92 -8.21
C GLY A 20 -9.78 11.89 -7.14
N THR A 21 -8.96 12.85 -7.58
CA THR A 21 -8.43 13.88 -6.69
C THR A 21 -9.49 14.88 -6.29
N VAL A 22 -9.31 15.53 -5.13
CA VAL A 22 -10.24 16.56 -4.62
C VAL A 22 -10.07 17.94 -5.29
N ASP A 23 -9.12 18.06 -6.22
CA ASP A 23 -8.67 19.34 -6.79
C ASP A 23 -9.76 20.11 -7.54
N ASN A 24 -10.71 19.40 -8.15
CA ASN A 24 -11.83 20.02 -8.85
C ASN A 24 -12.96 20.53 -7.92
N GLY A 25 -12.86 20.26 -6.63
CA GLY A 25 -13.81 20.71 -5.62
C GLY A 25 -15.24 20.27 -5.91
N LYS A 26 -16.17 21.20 -5.86
CA LYS A 26 -17.61 20.92 -6.06
C LYS A 26 -17.98 20.42 -7.46
N LYS A 27 -17.16 20.67 -8.50
CA LYS A 27 -17.49 20.32 -9.90
C LYS A 27 -17.63 18.82 -10.12
N ASP A 28 -16.88 18.01 -9.40
CA ASP A 28 -16.94 16.54 -9.46
C ASP A 28 -17.19 15.89 -8.08
N ALA A 29 -17.83 16.68 -7.17
CA ALA A 29 -18.07 16.31 -5.79
C ALA A 29 -16.79 15.79 -5.09
N TRP A 30 -15.71 16.59 -5.18
CA TRP A 30 -14.40 16.28 -4.59
C TRP A 30 -13.82 14.93 -5.04
N GLY A 31 -13.94 14.62 -6.32
CA GLY A 31 -13.39 13.43 -6.96
C GLY A 31 -14.31 12.21 -6.97
N ILE A 32 -15.54 12.30 -6.41
CA ILE A 32 -16.51 11.18 -6.41
C ILE A 32 -16.94 10.83 -7.84
N PHE A 33 -17.16 11.83 -8.69
CA PHE A 33 -17.56 11.64 -10.09
C PHE A 33 -16.38 11.63 -11.07
N ALA A 34 -15.15 11.78 -10.58
CA ALA A 34 -13.97 11.66 -11.41
C ALA A 34 -13.72 10.19 -11.83
N PRO A 35 -12.96 9.95 -12.91
CA PRO A 35 -12.56 8.60 -13.28
C PRO A 35 -11.91 7.88 -12.11
N SER A 36 -12.47 6.74 -11.74
CA SER A 36 -12.02 5.95 -10.60
C SER A 36 -11.08 4.83 -11.02
N ASN A 37 -10.21 4.44 -10.12
CA ASN A 37 -9.35 3.28 -10.25
C ASN A 37 -9.80 2.18 -9.29
N ILE A 38 -9.85 0.93 -9.77
CA ILE A 38 -10.28 -0.22 -8.99
C ILE A 38 -9.15 -1.24 -8.97
N ARG A 39 -8.85 -1.75 -7.78
CA ARG A 39 -8.01 -2.93 -7.59
C ARG A 39 -8.84 -4.07 -7.03
N LEU A 40 -8.74 -5.24 -7.65
CA LEU A 40 -9.27 -6.51 -7.16
C LEU A 40 -8.10 -7.33 -6.62
N GLY A 41 -8.18 -7.79 -5.39
CA GLY A 41 -7.14 -8.55 -4.74
C GLY A 41 -7.67 -9.84 -4.13
N LEU A 42 -6.81 -10.85 -4.09
CA LEU A 42 -7.02 -12.11 -3.39
C LEU A 42 -5.79 -12.40 -2.55
N SER A 43 -5.99 -12.68 -1.27
CA SER A 43 -4.91 -12.91 -0.33
C SER A 43 -5.20 -14.12 0.56
N TYR A 44 -4.15 -14.84 0.97
CA TYR A 44 -4.24 -16.06 1.75
C TYR A 44 -3.19 -16.09 2.86
N ALA A 45 -3.54 -16.63 4.02
CA ALA A 45 -2.64 -16.87 5.15
C ALA A 45 -2.25 -18.34 5.23
N PRO A 46 -1.10 -18.77 4.64
CA PRO A 46 -0.65 -20.17 4.70
C PRO A 46 -0.21 -20.58 6.10
N ILE A 47 0.27 -19.63 6.89
CA ILE A 47 0.66 -19.80 8.30
C ILE A 47 0.26 -18.56 9.11
N ASN A 48 0.21 -18.66 10.45
CA ASN A 48 -0.23 -17.59 11.36
C ASN A 48 0.59 -16.28 11.33
N LYS A 49 1.74 -16.26 10.65
CA LYS A 49 2.61 -15.08 10.58
C LYS A 49 2.79 -14.54 9.17
N LEU A 50 2.29 -15.23 8.15
CA LEU A 50 2.49 -14.88 6.75
C LEU A 50 1.15 -14.71 6.05
N PHE A 51 1.01 -13.60 5.35
CA PHE A 51 -0.13 -13.29 4.50
C PHE A 51 0.40 -12.87 3.13
N ILE A 52 0.06 -13.63 2.11
CA ILE A 52 0.48 -13.43 0.71
C ILE A 52 -0.73 -13.09 -0.13
N GLY A 53 -0.56 -12.25 -1.14
CA GLY A 53 -1.66 -11.86 -2.00
C GLY A 53 -1.21 -11.47 -3.38
N ALA A 54 -2.19 -11.47 -4.29
CA ALA A 54 -2.05 -10.96 -5.64
C ALA A 54 -3.24 -10.05 -5.96
N GLY A 55 -3.05 -9.10 -6.86
CA GLY A 55 -4.10 -8.21 -7.27
C GLY A 55 -3.93 -7.74 -8.70
N ILE A 56 -5.03 -7.26 -9.26
CA ILE A 56 -5.06 -6.60 -10.55
C ILE A 56 -5.66 -5.21 -10.40
N THR A 57 -5.06 -4.22 -11.06
CA THR A 57 -5.50 -2.83 -11.02
C THR A 57 -5.82 -2.37 -12.44
N LYS A 58 -6.97 -1.70 -12.61
CA LYS A 58 -7.43 -1.22 -13.92
C LYS A 58 -6.43 -0.25 -14.55
N GLU A 59 -5.93 0.70 -13.76
CA GLU A 59 -4.97 1.69 -14.25
C GLU A 59 -3.67 1.02 -14.67
N ARG A 60 -3.20 1.33 -15.90
CA ARG A 60 -1.97 0.76 -16.49
C ARG A 60 -1.96 -0.78 -16.53
N LYS A 61 -3.13 -1.44 -16.39
CA LYS A 61 -3.23 -2.92 -16.36
C LYS A 61 -2.22 -3.53 -15.39
N GLN A 62 -2.10 -2.98 -14.18
CA GLN A 62 -1.10 -3.43 -13.22
C GLN A 62 -1.52 -4.76 -12.59
N VAL A 63 -0.53 -5.62 -12.41
CA VAL A 63 -0.62 -6.85 -11.62
C VAL A 63 0.33 -6.70 -10.44
N ASP A 64 -0.14 -6.97 -9.24
CA ASP A 64 0.69 -6.89 -8.03
C ASP A 64 0.76 -8.23 -7.29
N LEU A 65 1.92 -8.46 -6.67
CA LEU A 65 2.17 -9.53 -5.71
C LEU A 65 2.61 -8.91 -4.40
N ASN A 66 2.02 -9.31 -3.30
CA ASN A 66 2.34 -8.76 -2.00
C ASN A 66 2.50 -9.85 -0.94
N ALA A 67 3.29 -9.53 0.08
CA ALA A 67 3.47 -10.36 1.24
C ALA A 67 3.59 -9.52 2.50
N LYS A 68 2.97 -9.96 3.58
CA LYS A 68 3.09 -9.38 4.91
C LYS A 68 3.52 -10.46 5.90
N TYR A 69 4.57 -10.18 6.66
CA TYR A 69 5.09 -11.09 7.66
C TYR A 69 5.12 -10.44 9.04
N SER A 70 4.55 -11.13 10.04
CA SER A 70 4.59 -10.70 11.44
C SER A 70 5.91 -11.12 12.08
N LEU A 71 6.78 -10.14 12.31
CA LEU A 71 8.09 -10.33 12.95
C LEU A 71 7.95 -10.50 14.46
N LEU A 72 7.26 -9.56 15.09
CA LEU A 72 7.02 -9.52 16.54
C LEU A 72 5.54 -9.26 16.82
N GLN A 73 5.02 -9.86 17.88
CA GLN A 73 3.67 -9.62 18.38
C GLN A 73 3.72 -9.14 19.82
N GLN A 74 3.05 -8.03 20.09
CA GLN A 74 2.94 -7.48 21.42
C GLN A 74 2.30 -8.51 22.36
N THR A 75 2.98 -8.81 23.45
CA THR A 75 2.50 -9.67 24.53
C THR A 75 2.73 -8.99 25.87
N PRO A 76 1.80 -9.08 26.83
CA PRO A 76 2.01 -8.54 28.17
C PRO A 76 3.33 -9.03 28.75
N ASP A 77 4.05 -8.16 29.41
CA ASP A 77 5.31 -8.40 30.15
C ASP A 77 6.49 -9.00 29.38
N LYS A 78 6.31 -9.28 28.07
CA LYS A 78 7.39 -9.87 27.23
C LYS A 78 7.77 -8.98 26.05
N MET A 79 6.81 -8.57 25.25
CA MET A 79 7.07 -7.82 24.02
C MET A 79 6.24 -6.52 24.00
N PRO A 80 6.87 -5.34 24.06
CA PRO A 80 6.16 -4.07 24.20
C PRO A 80 5.48 -3.58 22.92
N VAL A 81 5.85 -4.12 21.74
CA VAL A 81 5.36 -3.67 20.43
C VAL A 81 5.09 -4.85 19.51
N SER A 82 4.23 -4.63 18.51
CA SER A 82 4.09 -5.52 17.35
C SER A 82 4.83 -4.93 16.17
N ILE A 83 5.53 -5.78 15.40
CA ILE A 83 6.27 -5.38 14.20
C ILE A 83 5.90 -6.33 13.08
N SER A 84 5.53 -5.78 11.92
CA SER A 84 5.31 -6.52 10.69
C SER A 84 6.04 -5.86 9.53
N TYR A 85 6.51 -6.67 8.59
CA TYR A 85 7.05 -6.20 7.32
C TYR A 85 6.02 -6.47 6.22
N PHE A 86 5.84 -5.48 5.34
CA PHE A 86 5.02 -5.57 4.15
C PHE A 86 5.85 -5.25 2.92
N GLY A 87 5.83 -6.14 1.93
CA GLY A 87 6.44 -5.94 0.63
C GLY A 87 5.39 -6.09 -0.47
N ASN A 88 5.49 -5.26 -1.51
CA ASN A 88 4.66 -5.33 -2.70
C ASN A 88 5.54 -5.11 -3.93
N MET A 89 5.35 -5.96 -4.94
CA MET A 89 5.93 -5.83 -6.27
C MET A 89 4.79 -5.64 -7.26
N VAL A 90 4.89 -4.63 -8.11
CA VAL A 90 3.90 -4.31 -9.13
C VAL A 90 4.54 -4.45 -10.51
N VAL A 91 3.82 -5.09 -11.41
CA VAL A 91 4.17 -5.24 -12.82
C VAL A 91 3.19 -4.44 -13.66
N ASP A 92 3.67 -3.50 -14.45
CA ASP A 92 2.89 -2.80 -15.48
C ASP A 92 2.73 -3.72 -16.70
N ALA A 93 1.52 -4.24 -16.92
CA ALA A 93 1.22 -5.22 -17.97
C ALA A 93 0.79 -4.58 -19.30
N ARG A 94 1.04 -3.29 -19.51
CA ARG A 94 0.83 -2.65 -20.81
C ARG A 94 1.76 -3.23 -21.88
N ASP A 95 1.53 -2.86 -23.13
CA ASP A 95 2.31 -3.32 -24.28
C ASP A 95 3.82 -3.06 -24.11
N ASN A 96 4.64 -3.95 -24.70
CA ASN A 96 6.10 -3.89 -24.63
C ASN A 96 6.67 -2.58 -25.19
N SER A 97 6.00 -1.94 -26.12
CA SER A 97 6.40 -0.65 -26.71
C SER A 97 6.51 0.49 -25.69
N ASN A 98 5.87 0.34 -24.52
CA ASN A 98 5.96 1.33 -23.44
C ASN A 98 7.24 1.23 -22.60
N PHE A 99 8.08 0.23 -22.83
CA PHE A 99 9.22 -0.08 -21.98
C PHE A 99 10.46 -0.35 -22.82
N ARG A 100 11.61 0.13 -22.38
CA ARG A 100 12.89 -0.16 -23.03
C ARG A 100 13.34 -1.59 -22.72
N ASN A 101 13.18 -2.01 -21.45
CA ASN A 101 13.55 -3.33 -20.95
C ASN A 101 12.42 -3.94 -20.12
N GLY A 102 12.41 -5.27 -19.97
CA GLY A 102 11.41 -5.96 -19.16
C GLY A 102 11.38 -5.55 -17.70
N VAL A 103 12.52 -5.14 -17.13
CA VAL A 103 12.63 -4.67 -15.73
C VAL A 103 12.02 -3.28 -15.51
N ASP A 104 11.88 -2.47 -16.56
CA ASP A 104 11.30 -1.13 -16.47
C ASP A 104 9.80 -1.17 -16.05
N ARG A 105 9.14 -2.33 -16.22
CA ARG A 105 7.75 -2.56 -15.80
C ARG A 105 7.57 -2.67 -14.31
N LEU A 106 8.66 -2.90 -13.56
CA LEU A 106 8.62 -3.24 -12.16
C LEU A 106 8.63 -2.00 -11.29
N SER A 107 7.80 -2.02 -10.27
CA SER A 107 7.88 -1.11 -9.14
C SER A 107 7.70 -1.87 -7.84
N PHE A 108 8.27 -1.33 -6.77
CA PHE A 108 8.34 -1.99 -5.48
C PHE A 108 7.89 -1.04 -4.38
N PHE A 109 7.21 -1.59 -3.38
CA PHE A 109 6.91 -0.88 -2.14
C PHE A 109 7.26 -1.77 -0.96
N ASN A 110 7.97 -1.21 0.00
CA ASN A 110 8.39 -1.88 1.22
C ASN A 110 7.98 -1.02 2.41
N GLN A 111 7.46 -1.63 3.46
CA GLN A 111 7.01 -0.93 4.65
C GLN A 111 7.29 -1.74 5.91
N LEU A 112 7.90 -1.10 6.92
CA LEU A 112 8.00 -1.64 8.26
C LEU A 112 6.87 -1.04 9.11
N ILE A 113 6.03 -1.88 9.68
CA ILE A 113 4.86 -1.47 10.43
C ILE A 113 5.12 -1.75 11.90
N ILE A 114 5.15 -0.72 12.73
CA ILE A 114 5.38 -0.81 14.17
C ILE A 114 4.14 -0.29 14.88
N ALA A 115 3.51 -1.12 15.70
CA ALA A 115 2.30 -0.76 16.41
C ALA A 115 2.37 -1.15 17.88
N ARG A 116 1.71 -0.35 18.71
CA ARG A 116 1.57 -0.61 20.13
C ARG A 116 0.14 -0.34 20.60
N LYS A 117 -0.43 -1.29 21.29
CA LYS A 117 -1.62 -1.07 22.13
C LYS A 117 -1.13 -0.46 23.44
N ILE A 118 -1.33 0.85 23.62
CA ILE A 118 -0.82 1.61 24.77
C ILE A 118 -1.73 1.43 25.97
N THR A 119 -3.06 1.48 25.71
CA THR A 119 -4.10 1.21 26.72
C THR A 119 -5.18 0.32 26.12
N ASN A 120 -6.19 -0.07 26.93
CA ASN A 120 -7.35 -0.81 26.41
C ASN A 120 -8.21 0.01 25.42
N LYS A 121 -8.06 1.33 25.43
CA LYS A 121 -8.81 2.25 24.55
C LYS A 121 -7.96 2.83 23.41
N PHE A 122 -6.64 2.89 23.57
CA PHE A 122 -5.77 3.58 22.61
C PHE A 122 -4.65 2.70 22.08
N SER A 123 -4.51 2.69 20.75
CA SER A 123 -3.42 2.06 20.04
C SER A 123 -2.83 3.04 19.04
N ALA A 124 -1.52 3.00 18.84
CA ALA A 124 -0.81 3.80 17.85
C ALA A 124 0.04 2.93 16.95
N GLN A 125 0.24 3.40 15.72
CA GLN A 125 1.06 2.76 14.71
C GLN A 125 1.88 3.82 13.98
N VAL A 126 3.13 3.50 13.71
CA VAL A 126 4.00 4.23 12.79
C VAL A 126 4.53 3.25 11.75
N ALA A 127 4.57 3.67 10.50
CA ALA A 127 5.00 2.79 9.42
C ALA A 127 5.81 3.57 8.38
N PRO A 128 7.15 3.61 8.50
CA PRO A 128 8.03 4.06 7.43
C PRO A 128 7.92 3.13 6.23
N GLY A 129 7.90 3.71 5.04
CA GLY A 129 7.80 2.98 3.78
C GLY A 129 8.67 3.61 2.70
N PHE A 130 9.08 2.78 1.76
CA PHE A 130 9.88 3.16 0.62
C PHE A 130 9.29 2.59 -0.66
N SER A 131 9.04 3.45 -1.64
CA SER A 131 8.61 3.08 -2.99
C SER A 131 9.74 3.25 -3.97
N TRP A 132 9.87 2.32 -4.92
CA TRP A 132 10.82 2.41 -6.02
C TRP A 132 10.13 2.11 -7.34
N PHE A 133 10.33 2.97 -8.33
CA PHE A 133 9.80 2.82 -9.69
C PHE A 133 10.98 2.70 -10.66
N ASN A 134 11.07 1.59 -11.40
CA ASN A 134 12.12 1.43 -12.39
C ASN A 134 11.92 2.36 -13.59
N ASN A 135 10.66 2.67 -13.91
CA ASN A 135 10.32 3.62 -14.95
C ASN A 135 9.44 4.76 -14.39
N VAL A 136 9.86 6.00 -14.64
CA VAL A 136 9.11 7.21 -14.30
C VAL A 136 8.80 8.00 -15.56
N GLU A 137 7.67 8.71 -15.55
CA GLU A 137 7.31 9.60 -16.67
C GLU A 137 8.34 10.69 -16.84
N ALA A 138 8.59 11.05 -18.09
CA ALA A 138 9.47 12.14 -18.47
C ALA A 138 8.67 13.23 -19.22
N TYR A 139 9.19 14.43 -19.21
CA TYR A 139 8.68 15.55 -20.02
C TYR A 139 9.85 16.29 -20.65
N VAL A 140 9.58 16.99 -21.74
CA VAL A 140 10.57 17.87 -22.38
C VAL A 140 10.37 19.27 -21.80
N ASP A 141 11.43 19.84 -21.26
CA ASP A 141 11.41 21.21 -20.73
C ASP A 141 11.44 22.28 -21.85
N LYS A 142 11.36 23.57 -21.46
CA LYS A 142 11.38 24.69 -22.41
C LYS A 142 12.67 24.79 -23.22
N ASN A 143 13.74 24.13 -22.79
CA ASN A 143 15.04 24.12 -23.44
C ASN A 143 15.25 22.89 -24.33
N GLY A 144 14.21 22.03 -24.48
CA GLY A 144 14.29 20.79 -25.25
C GLY A 144 14.98 19.63 -24.51
N ILE A 145 15.23 19.76 -23.19
CA ILE A 145 15.92 18.74 -22.40
C ILE A 145 14.87 17.80 -21.78
N ILE A 146 15.12 16.49 -21.85
CA ILE A 146 14.28 15.47 -21.22
C ILE A 146 14.51 15.48 -19.71
N GLN A 147 13.46 15.78 -18.95
CA GLN A 147 13.46 15.80 -17.49
C GLN A 147 12.56 14.71 -16.94
N LYS A 148 12.93 14.12 -15.81
CA LYS A 148 12.05 13.21 -15.07
C LYS A 148 10.93 14.01 -14.40
N LYS A 149 9.69 13.50 -14.47
CA LYS A 149 8.54 14.10 -13.79
C LYS A 149 8.60 13.90 -12.26
N MET A 150 9.24 12.83 -11.82
CA MET A 150 9.45 12.51 -10.41
C MET A 150 10.71 11.65 -10.24
N GLU A 151 11.22 11.57 -9.02
CA GLU A 151 12.32 10.66 -8.69
C GLU A 151 11.88 9.19 -8.75
N ASN A 152 12.83 8.27 -8.89
CA ASN A 152 12.56 6.84 -8.88
C ASN A 152 12.22 6.32 -7.47
N GLY A 153 12.84 6.89 -6.43
CA GLY A 153 12.69 6.48 -5.04
C GLY A 153 11.91 7.51 -4.21
N HIS A 154 10.95 7.05 -3.42
CA HIS A 154 10.16 7.89 -2.52
C HIS A 154 10.11 7.27 -1.13
N PHE A 155 10.47 8.06 -0.12
CA PHE A 155 10.31 7.69 1.28
C PHE A 155 9.08 8.39 1.85
N ALA A 156 8.29 7.66 2.65
CA ALA A 156 7.13 8.19 3.34
C ALA A 156 6.98 7.55 4.72
N ILE A 157 6.40 8.28 5.65
CA ILE A 157 6.04 7.77 6.97
C ILE A 157 4.53 7.94 7.14
N SER A 158 3.83 6.86 7.49
CA SER A 158 2.43 6.94 7.92
C SER A 158 2.33 6.79 9.44
N VAL A 159 1.45 7.59 10.04
CA VAL A 159 1.13 7.54 11.46
C VAL A 159 -0.38 7.35 11.60
N LEU A 160 -0.79 6.39 12.40
CA LEU A 160 -2.19 6.05 12.63
C LEU A 160 -2.44 5.92 14.14
N GLY A 161 -3.58 6.43 14.57
CA GLY A 161 -4.12 6.22 15.91
C GLY A 161 -5.46 5.50 15.83
N ARG A 162 -5.78 4.68 16.83
CA ARG A 162 -7.11 4.10 17.03
C ARG A 162 -7.55 4.34 18.46
N PHE A 163 -8.65 5.02 18.62
CA PHE A 163 -9.27 5.25 19.92
C PHE A 163 -10.63 4.56 19.99
N ARG A 164 -10.81 3.69 21.00
CA ARG A 164 -12.08 3.03 21.27
C ARG A 164 -12.97 3.97 22.07
N VAL A 165 -14.03 4.45 21.46
CA VAL A 165 -15.03 5.33 22.09
C VAL A 165 -16.00 4.52 22.96
N THR A 166 -16.52 3.41 22.41
CA THR A 166 -17.38 2.45 23.11
C THR A 166 -16.89 1.02 22.89
N GLU A 167 -17.54 0.03 23.47
CA GLU A 167 -17.20 -1.39 23.19
C GLU A 167 -17.40 -1.77 21.73
N LYS A 168 -18.30 -1.09 21.02
CA LYS A 168 -18.65 -1.39 19.62
C LYS A 168 -18.12 -0.36 18.61
N SER A 169 -17.58 0.79 19.06
CA SER A 169 -17.17 1.89 18.19
C SER A 169 -15.75 2.35 18.46
N ALA A 170 -14.99 2.58 17.40
CA ALA A 170 -13.64 3.16 17.46
C ALA A 170 -13.45 4.19 16.34
N VAL A 171 -12.61 5.19 16.60
CA VAL A 171 -12.16 6.23 15.66
C VAL A 171 -10.65 6.10 15.47
#